data_9cebc15ed8103ba0c1820dde2aa77b06
#
_entry.id   9cebc15ed8103ba0c1820dde2aa77b06
#
_cell.length_a   1.000
_cell.length_b   1.000
_cell.length_c   1.000
_cell.angle_alpha   90.00
_cell.angle_beta   90.00
_cell.angle_gamma   90.00
#
_symmetry.space_group_name_H-M   'P 1'
#
loop_
_entity.id
_entity.type
_entity.pdbx_description
1 polymer ?
#
loop_
_entity_poly.entity_id
_entity_poly.type
_entity_poly.pdbx_seq_one_letter_code
_entity_poly.pdbx_strand_id
1 'polypeptide(L)'
;MLIDDFIDLISRGFDVSFNYKDVFYTISLIEDDENGRKYGIGSDNDFTADFESLESIPDFVLDDKPIKDIISELSEEEIFYW
;
A
#
# COMPACT_ATOMS: atom_id res chain seq x y z
N MET A 1 -11.70 1.39 -5.60
CA MET A 1 -10.57 1.58 -6.54
C MET A 1 -10.09 0.24 -7.05
N LEU A 2 -9.68 0.16 -8.31
CA LEU A 2 -9.08 -1.06 -8.84
C LEU A 2 -7.67 -1.24 -8.28
N ILE A 3 -7.33 -2.48 -7.94
CA ILE A 3 -6.00 -2.77 -7.38
C ILE A 3 -4.89 -2.40 -8.35
N ASP A 4 -5.10 -2.56 -9.66
CA ASP A 4 -4.09 -2.20 -10.65
C ASP A 4 -3.78 -0.70 -10.65
N ASP A 5 -4.79 0.14 -10.45
CA ASP A 5 -4.61 1.59 -10.35
C ASP A 5 -3.86 1.96 -9.07
N PHE A 6 -4.17 1.27 -7.98
CA PHE A 6 -3.49 1.45 -6.70
C PHE A 6 -1.99 1.12 -6.82
N ILE A 7 -1.68 -0.03 -7.41
CA ILE A 7 -0.30 -0.47 -7.62
C ILE A 7 0.44 0.48 -8.58
N ASP A 8 -0.25 0.97 -9.60
CA ASP A 8 0.34 1.93 -10.54
C ASP A 8 0.82 3.20 -9.83
N LEU A 9 0.01 3.75 -8.92
CA LEU A 9 0.40 4.92 -8.13
C LEU A 9 1.67 4.66 -7.32
N ILE A 10 1.73 3.51 -6.66
CA ILE A 10 2.90 3.13 -5.86
C ILE A 10 4.14 2.98 -6.75
N SER A 11 3.97 2.37 -7.92
CA SER A 11 5.08 2.15 -8.86
C SER A 11 5.67 3.46 -9.39
N ARG A 12 4.87 4.52 -9.41
CA ARG A 12 5.32 5.85 -9.82
C ARG A 12 6.00 6.63 -8.70
N GLY A 13 6.07 6.08 -7.50
CA GLY A 13 6.70 6.72 -6.36
C GLY A 13 5.77 7.54 -5.49
N PHE A 14 4.45 7.48 -5.70
CA PHE A 14 3.50 8.13 -4.81
C PHE A 14 3.39 7.38 -3.49
N ASP A 15 3.26 8.13 -2.41
CA ASP A 15 2.82 7.58 -1.14
C ASP A 15 1.30 7.43 -1.20
N VAL A 16 0.78 6.26 -0.88
CA VAL A 16 -0.65 5.98 -0.98
C VAL A 16 -1.16 5.56 0.38
N SER A 17 -2.21 6.23 0.86
CA SER A 17 -2.75 6.00 2.20
C SER A 17 -4.23 5.69 2.16
N PHE A 18 -4.66 4.91 3.13
CA PHE A 18 -6.07 4.54 3.30
C PHE A 18 -6.35 4.15 4.75
N ASN A 19 -7.62 4.20 5.13
CA ASN A 19 -8.07 3.72 6.43
C ASN A 19 -8.66 2.31 6.29
N TYR A 20 -8.33 1.46 7.23
CA TYR A 20 -8.92 0.15 7.36
C TYR A 20 -9.05 -0.20 8.84
N LYS A 21 -10.28 -0.48 9.31
CA LYS A 21 -10.59 -0.80 10.71
C LYS A 21 -10.02 0.25 11.68
N ASP A 22 -10.25 1.51 11.35
CA ASP A 22 -9.81 2.68 12.14
C ASP A 22 -8.30 2.85 12.26
N VAL A 23 -7.53 2.17 11.41
CA VAL A 23 -6.08 2.34 11.32
C VAL A 23 -5.74 2.98 9.99
N PHE A 24 -4.90 4.02 10.03
CA PHE A 24 -4.46 4.71 8.83
C PHE A 24 -3.14 4.11 8.35
N TYR A 25 -3.15 3.53 7.16
CA TYR A 25 -1.98 2.88 6.55
C TYR A 25 -1.42 3.74 5.44
N THR A 26 -0.10 3.72 5.29
CA THR A 26 0.59 4.36 4.17
C THR A 26 1.56 3.37 3.54
N ILE A 27 1.47 3.21 2.23
CA ILE A 27 2.40 2.39 1.45
C ILE A 27 3.27 3.32 0.61
N SER A 28 4.57 3.11 0.65
CA SER A 28 5.50 3.99 -0.05
C SER A 28 6.75 3.26 -0.54
N LEU A 29 7.43 3.89 -1.49
CA LEU A 29 8.76 3.49 -1.94
C LEU A 29 9.76 3.94 -0.87
N ILE A 30 10.44 2.98 -0.26
CA ILE A 30 11.39 3.24 0.83
C ILE A 30 12.79 3.47 0.28
N GLU A 31 13.22 2.62 -0.65
CA GLU A 31 14.53 2.68 -1.26
C GLU A 31 14.43 2.52 -2.77
N ASP A 32 15.23 3.30 -3.50
CA ASP A 32 15.31 3.22 -4.96
C ASP A 32 16.77 3.41 -5.34
N ASP A 33 17.48 2.31 -5.52
CA ASP A 33 18.90 2.30 -5.82
C ASP A 33 19.23 1.33 -6.96
N GLU A 34 20.51 1.15 -7.26
CA GLU A 34 20.96 0.28 -8.36
C GLU A 34 20.65 -1.20 -8.12
N ASN A 35 20.37 -1.59 -6.89
CA ASN A 35 19.97 -2.97 -6.54
C ASN A 35 18.47 -3.20 -6.68
N GLY A 36 17.71 -2.14 -6.99
CA GLY A 36 16.28 -2.20 -7.19
C GLY A 36 15.50 -1.32 -6.22
N ARG A 37 14.19 -1.54 -6.20
CA ARG A 37 13.28 -0.76 -5.38
C ARG A 37 12.75 -1.58 -4.21
N LYS A 38 12.62 -0.92 -3.07
CA LYS A 38 12.03 -1.51 -1.86
C LYS A 38 10.82 -0.71 -1.44
N TYR A 39 9.72 -1.41 -1.20
CA TYR A 39 8.46 -0.81 -0.76
C TYR A 39 8.14 -1.23 0.66
N GLY A 40 7.39 -0.42 1.36
CA GLY A 40 6.97 -0.73 2.71
C GLY A 40 5.61 -0.15 3.05
N ILE A 41 5.06 -0.60 4.16
CA ILE A 41 3.81 -0.11 4.72
C ILE A 41 4.04 0.29 6.17
N GLY A 42 3.46 1.43 6.55
CA GLY A 42 3.44 1.88 7.94
C GLY A 42 2.03 2.23 8.35
N SER A 43 1.79 2.34 9.64
CA SER A 43 0.49 2.74 10.16
C SER A 43 0.62 3.69 11.33
N ASP A 44 -0.49 4.34 11.68
CA ASP A 44 -0.53 5.27 12.82
C ASP A 44 -0.54 4.55 14.17
N ASN A 45 -0.66 3.21 14.18
CA ASN A 45 -0.57 2.41 15.40
C ASN A 45 0.78 1.68 15.53
N ASP A 46 1.83 2.21 14.88
CA ASP A 46 3.21 1.72 14.94
C ASP A 46 3.48 0.39 14.22
N PHE A 47 2.51 -0.14 13.47
CA PHE A 47 2.75 -1.30 12.62
C PHE A 47 3.59 -0.90 11.42
N THR A 48 4.63 -1.68 11.14
CA THR A 48 5.45 -1.51 9.93
C THR A 48 5.79 -2.87 9.33
N ALA A 49 5.91 -2.91 8.01
CA ALA A 49 6.35 -4.12 7.30
C ALA A 49 6.96 -3.72 5.95
N ASP A 50 7.81 -4.59 5.43
CA ASP A 50 8.40 -4.42 4.11
C ASP A 50 7.77 -5.43 3.15
N PHE A 51 7.63 -5.01 1.89
CA PHE A 51 7.17 -5.90 0.82
C PHE A 51 8.36 -6.48 0.08
N GLU A 52 8.28 -7.75 -0.30
CA GLU A 52 9.34 -8.41 -1.07
C GLU A 52 9.45 -7.82 -2.48
N SER A 53 8.30 -7.43 -3.06
CA SER A 53 8.24 -6.86 -4.40
C SER A 53 6.93 -6.09 -4.55
N LEU A 54 6.83 -5.30 -5.62
CA LEU A 54 5.59 -4.59 -5.96
C LEU A 54 4.44 -5.59 -6.16
N GLU A 55 4.73 -6.73 -6.77
CA GLU A 55 3.75 -7.77 -7.07
C GLU A 55 3.24 -8.49 -5.81
N SER A 56 3.96 -8.41 -4.71
CA SER A 56 3.54 -9.05 -3.44
C SER A 56 2.53 -8.20 -2.67
N ILE A 57 2.38 -6.90 -3.01
CA ILE A 57 1.50 -5.99 -2.28
C ILE A 57 0.04 -6.45 -2.29
N PRO A 58 -0.56 -6.84 -3.42
CA PRO A 58 -1.99 -7.21 -3.43
C PRO A 58 -2.34 -8.36 -2.49
N ASP A 59 -1.45 -9.32 -2.33
CA ASP A 59 -1.70 -10.53 -1.52
C ASP A 59 -1.29 -10.37 -0.06
N PHE A 60 -0.67 -9.25 0.29
CA PHE A 60 -0.27 -8.99 1.67
C PHE A 60 -1.51 -8.82 2.55
N VAL A 61 -1.59 -9.59 3.64
CA VAL A 61 -2.75 -9.58 4.52
C VAL A 61 -2.57 -8.53 5.63
N LEU A 62 -3.52 -7.59 5.69
CA LEU A 62 -3.63 -6.61 6.76
C LEU A 62 -4.76 -7.08 7.69
N ASP A 63 -4.40 -7.46 8.90
CA ASP A 63 -5.34 -7.97 9.90
C ASP A 63 -6.02 -9.26 9.42
N ASP A 64 -7.13 -9.15 8.68
CA ASP A 64 -7.91 -10.30 8.24
C ASP A 64 -8.15 -10.38 6.73
N LYS A 65 -7.65 -9.40 5.96
CA LYS A 65 -7.90 -9.32 4.51
C LYS A 65 -6.64 -8.98 3.73
N PRO A 66 -6.49 -9.54 2.52
CA PRO A 66 -5.42 -9.08 1.63
C PRO A 66 -5.71 -7.67 1.13
N ILE A 67 -4.65 -6.91 0.86
CA ILE A 67 -4.75 -5.52 0.41
C ILE A 67 -5.67 -5.40 -0.81
N LYS A 68 -5.58 -6.31 -1.76
CA LYS A 68 -6.43 -6.28 -2.96
C LYS A 68 -7.93 -6.25 -2.63
N ASP A 69 -8.35 -6.99 -1.62
CA ASP A 69 -9.75 -7.02 -1.20
C ASP A 69 -10.15 -5.74 -0.49
N ILE A 70 -9.26 -5.21 0.34
CA ILE A 70 -9.49 -3.94 1.05
C ILE A 70 -9.67 -2.82 0.03
N ILE A 71 -8.74 -2.69 -0.91
CA ILE A 71 -8.74 -1.61 -1.88
C ILE A 71 -9.95 -1.69 -2.82
N SER A 72 -10.38 -2.91 -3.19
CA SER A 72 -11.54 -3.07 -4.06
C SER A 72 -12.85 -2.60 -3.41
N GLU A 73 -12.91 -2.59 -2.07
CA GLU A 73 -14.07 -2.13 -1.32
C GLU A 73 -14.06 -0.62 -1.06
N LEU A 74 -12.92 0.05 -1.27
CA LEU A 74 -12.78 1.48 -1.05
C LEU A 74 -13.05 2.27 -2.34
N SER A 75 -13.70 3.43 -2.19
CA SER A 75 -13.86 4.35 -3.31
C SER A 75 -12.57 5.17 -3.51
N GLU A 76 -12.44 5.82 -4.66
CA GLU A 76 -11.29 6.67 -4.94
C GLU A 76 -11.16 7.82 -3.93
N GLU A 77 -12.28 8.29 -3.38
CA GLU A 77 -12.30 9.34 -2.38
C GLU A 77 -11.70 8.91 -1.04
N GLU A 78 -11.67 7.62 -0.78
CA GLU A 78 -11.13 7.05 0.46
C GLU A 78 -9.63 6.73 0.35
N ILE A 79 -9.04 6.91 -0.83
CA ILE A 79 -7.63 6.68 -1.08
C ILE A 79 -6.93 8.04 -1.22
N PHE A 80 -5.89 8.25 -0.44
CA PHE A 80 -5.10 9.48 -0.46
C PHE A 80 -3.73 9.18 -1.07
N TYR A 81 -3.24 10.08 -1.92
CA TYR A 81 -1.89 9.90 -2.48
C TYR A 81 -1.25 11.25 -2.75
N TRP A 82 0.08 11.29 -2.70
CA TRP A 82 0.85 12.52 -2.93
C TRP A 82 2.29 12.24 -3.33
#